data_b184c9926c13516333f3b4ce97a0e912
#
_entry.id   b184c9926c13516333f3b4ce97a0e912
#
_cell.length_a   1.000
_cell.length_b   1.000
_cell.length_c   1.000
_cell.angle_alpha   90.00
_cell.angle_beta   90.00
_cell.angle_gamma   90.00
#
_symmetry.space_group_name_H-M   'P 1'
#
loop_
_entity.id
_entity.type
_entity.pdbx_description
1 polymer ?
#
loop_
_entity_poly.entity_id
_entity_poly.type
_entity_poly.pdbx_seq_one_letter_code
_entity_poly.pdbx_strand_id
1 'polypeptide(L)' 'TYPEDSIDNQILAVLLELPSKYKEVLLLYYVEGYKCFEISKILKITESTVKKRLERGRKLLKKKLGVNECG' A
#
# COMPACT_ATOMS: atom_id res chain seq x y z
N THR A 1 14.24 8.66 -4.18
CA THR A 1 13.31 9.23 -4.98
C THR A 1 12.54 8.25 -5.77
N TYR A 2 11.42 8.59 -6.14
CA TYR A 2 10.58 7.71 -6.76
C TYR A 2 10.33 8.11 -8.09
N PRO A 3 10.96 7.81 -9.02
CA PRO A 3 10.75 8.26 -10.34
C PRO A 3 9.35 7.99 -10.75
N GLU A 4 9.21 7.16 -11.69
CA GLU A 4 7.92 6.91 -12.24
C GLU A 4 7.10 6.07 -11.34
N ASP A 5 7.70 5.52 -10.32
CA ASP A 5 6.96 4.69 -9.41
C ASP A 5 6.22 5.47 -8.38
N SER A 6 6.38 6.75 -8.33
CA SER A 6 5.72 7.52 -7.30
C SER A 6 4.23 7.48 -7.52
N ILE A 7 3.51 7.64 -6.46
CA ILE A 7 2.08 7.63 -6.49
C ILE A 7 1.57 8.93 -7.05
N ASP A 8 0.82 8.89 -8.11
CA ASP A 8 0.24 10.11 -8.67
C ASP A 8 -1.16 10.30 -8.10
N ASN A 9 -1.83 11.35 -8.53
CA ASN A 9 -3.13 11.69 -7.98
C ASN A 9 -4.18 10.63 -8.22
N GLN A 10 -4.14 9.99 -9.36
CA GLN A 10 -5.12 8.97 -9.68
C GLN A 10 -4.94 7.75 -8.77
N ILE A 11 -3.71 7.34 -8.58
CA ILE A 11 -3.42 6.20 -7.73
C ILE A 11 -3.78 6.52 -6.29
N LEU A 12 -3.46 7.72 -5.84
CA LEU A 12 -3.75 8.12 -4.48
C LEU A 12 -5.26 8.13 -4.23
N ALA A 13 -6.03 8.63 -5.17
CA ALA A 13 -7.48 8.67 -5.01
C ALA A 13 -8.04 7.26 -4.84
N VAL A 14 -7.58 6.32 -5.64
CA VAL A 14 -8.05 4.94 -5.54
C VAL A 14 -7.56 4.31 -4.25
N LEU A 15 -6.34 4.61 -3.86
CA LEU A 15 -5.77 4.06 -2.64
C LEU A 15 -6.60 4.48 -1.43
N LEU A 16 -7.05 5.71 -1.41
CA LEU A 16 -7.85 6.22 -0.30
C LEU A 16 -9.22 5.55 -0.20
N GLU A 17 -9.66 4.87 -1.24
CA GLU A 17 -10.92 4.15 -1.21
C GLU A 17 -10.80 2.74 -0.66
N LEU A 18 -9.59 2.29 -0.40
CA LEU A 18 -9.40 0.93 0.10
C LEU A 18 -9.79 0.82 1.57
N PRO A 19 -10.09 -0.39 2.04
CA PRO A 19 -10.35 -0.58 3.46
C PRO A 19 -9.20 -0.06 4.31
N SER A 20 -9.52 0.43 5.49
CA SER A 20 -8.53 1.09 6.34
C SER A 20 -7.27 0.28 6.57
N LYS A 21 -7.42 -1.01 6.81
CA LYS A 21 -6.23 -1.82 7.13
C LYS A 21 -5.25 -1.89 5.98
N TYR A 22 -5.73 -1.84 4.74
CA TYR A 22 -4.83 -1.84 3.59
C TYR A 22 -4.36 -0.43 3.29
N LYS A 23 -5.27 0.52 3.41
CA LYS A 23 -4.94 1.92 3.15
C LYS A 23 -3.81 2.39 4.06
N GLU A 24 -3.88 2.07 5.33
CA GLU A 24 -2.87 2.51 6.27
C GLU A 24 -1.48 2.02 5.92
N VAL A 25 -1.35 0.74 5.67
CA VAL A 25 -0.02 0.21 5.39
C VAL A 25 0.51 0.73 4.06
N LEU A 26 -0.37 0.89 3.08
CA LEU A 26 0.07 1.40 1.78
C LEU A 26 0.50 2.85 1.88
N LEU A 27 -0.23 3.67 2.62
CA LEU A 27 0.15 5.05 2.81
C LEU A 27 1.48 5.16 3.55
N LEU A 28 1.63 4.40 4.61
CA LEU A 28 2.86 4.46 5.38
C LEU A 28 4.06 3.99 4.58
N TYR A 29 3.85 3.00 3.74
CA TYR A 29 4.95 2.44 2.97
C TYR A 29 5.30 3.28 1.74
N TYR A 30 4.30 3.65 0.94
CA TYR A 30 4.56 4.30 -0.34
C TYR A 30 4.58 5.82 -0.27
N VAL A 31 3.82 6.41 0.62
CA VAL A 31 3.77 7.87 0.72
C VAL A 31 4.73 8.38 1.77
N GLU A 32 4.70 7.77 2.96
CA GLU A 32 5.55 8.22 4.05
C GLU A 32 6.95 7.63 4.01
N GLY A 33 7.11 6.52 3.32
CA GLY A 33 8.44 5.93 3.16
C GLY A 33 8.92 5.02 4.30
N TYR A 34 8.01 4.59 5.15
CA TYR A 34 8.42 3.71 6.25
C TYR A 34 8.66 2.29 5.76
N LYS A 35 9.54 1.60 6.45
CA LYS A 35 9.80 0.19 6.14
C LYS A 35 8.83 -0.68 6.90
N CYS A 36 8.68 -1.93 6.46
CA CYS A 36 7.74 -2.85 7.09
C CYS A 36 7.95 -2.96 8.60
N PHE A 37 9.19 -3.03 9.01
CA PHE A 37 9.51 -3.10 10.43
C PHE A 37 8.97 -1.88 11.17
N GLU A 38 9.15 -0.70 10.58
CA GLU A 38 8.70 0.54 11.19
C GLU A 38 7.19 0.60 11.24
N ILE A 39 6.53 0.17 10.17
CA ILE A 39 5.08 0.15 10.12
C ILE A 39 4.52 -0.79 11.19
N SER A 40 5.17 -1.92 11.40
CA SER A 40 4.73 -2.86 12.41
C SER A 40 4.72 -2.22 13.78
N LYS A 41 5.71 -1.36 14.05
CA LYS A 41 5.79 -0.66 15.32
C LYS A 41 4.71 0.42 15.43
N ILE A 42 4.49 1.14 14.35
CA ILE A 42 3.51 2.22 14.33
C ILE A 42 2.10 1.67 14.54
N LEU A 43 1.77 0.60 13.82
CA LEU A 43 0.43 0.04 13.88
C LEU A 43 0.27 -1.03 14.96
N LYS A 44 1.36 -1.39 15.62
CA LYS A 44 1.33 -2.40 16.68
C LYS A 44 0.83 -3.75 16.20
N ILE A 45 1.34 -4.15 15.05
CA ILE A 45 1.04 -5.46 14.49
C ILE A 45 2.38 -6.10 14.12
N THR A 46 2.35 -7.36 13.74
CA THR A 46 3.59 -8.04 13.38
C THR A 46 4.05 -7.60 12.00
N GLU A 47 5.34 -7.71 11.77
CA GLU A 47 5.90 -7.38 10.46
C GLU A 47 5.31 -8.27 9.37
N SER A 48 5.09 -9.52 9.72
CA SER A 48 4.48 -10.47 8.79
C SER A 48 3.08 -10.01 8.38
N THR A 49 2.32 -9.48 9.32
CA THR A 49 0.99 -8.94 9.02
C THR A 49 1.09 -7.72 8.11
N VAL A 50 2.09 -6.87 8.34
CA VAL A 50 2.31 -5.70 7.49
C VAL A 50 2.54 -6.15 6.06
N LYS A 51 3.41 -7.15 5.87
CA LYS A 51 3.72 -7.63 4.54
C LYS A 51 2.51 -8.23 3.84
N LYS A 52 1.70 -8.96 4.57
CA LYS A 52 0.48 -9.53 4.00
C LYS A 52 -0.49 -8.45 3.58
N ARG A 53 -0.65 -7.44 4.43
CA ARG A 53 -1.55 -6.34 4.11
C ARG A 53 -1.05 -5.53 2.94
N LEU A 54 0.25 -5.34 2.82
CA LEU A 54 0.81 -4.65 1.67
C LEU A 54 0.53 -5.43 0.39
N GLU A 55 0.74 -6.73 0.44
CA GLU A 55 0.52 -7.57 -0.73
C GLU A 55 -0.94 -7.55 -1.16
N ARG A 56 -1.84 -7.77 -0.22
CA ARG A 56 -3.26 -7.79 -0.53
C ARG A 56 -3.76 -6.42 -0.94
N GLY A 57 -3.27 -5.38 -0.28
CA GLY A 57 -3.64 -4.02 -0.62
C GLY A 57 -3.23 -3.66 -2.03
N ARG A 58 -2.02 -4.08 -2.43
CA ARG A 58 -1.56 -3.81 -3.78
C ARG A 58 -2.42 -4.52 -4.81
N LYS A 59 -2.85 -5.73 -4.52
CA LYS A 59 -3.73 -6.46 -5.44
C LYS A 59 -5.07 -5.77 -5.60
N LEU A 60 -5.62 -5.29 -4.49
CA LEU A 60 -6.88 -4.57 -4.54
C LEU A 60 -6.72 -3.26 -5.30
N LEU A 61 -5.62 -2.58 -5.08
CA LEU A 61 -5.35 -1.32 -5.74
C LEU A 61 -5.27 -1.52 -7.25
N LYS A 62 -4.54 -2.53 -7.68
CA LYS A 62 -4.42 -2.81 -9.10
C LYS A 62 -5.75 -3.18 -9.72
N LYS A 63 -6.55 -3.93 -8.98
CA LYS A 63 -7.86 -4.32 -9.48
C LYS A 63 -8.75 -3.11 -9.68
N LYS A 64 -8.72 -2.18 -8.73
CA LYS A 64 -9.53 -0.97 -8.85
C LYS A 64 -9.05 -0.06 -9.97
N LEU A 65 -7.77 -0.07 -10.24
CA LEU A 65 -7.21 0.74 -11.31
C LEU A 65 -7.40 0.09 -12.68
N GLY A 66 -7.84 -1.15 -12.70
CA GLY A 66 -8.02 -1.85 -13.96
C GLY A 66 -6.75 -2.44 -14.53
N VAL A 67 -5.69 -2.49 -13.74
CA VAL A 67 -4.44 -3.06 -14.21
C VAL A 67 -4.55 -4.58 -14.18
N ASN A 68 -4.28 -5.19 -15.31
CA ASN A 68 -4.37 -6.61 -15.40
C ASN A 68 -3.04 -7.23 -15.13
N GLU A 69 -2.95 -7.97 -14.06
CA GLU A 69 -1.73 -8.58 -13.71
C GLU A 69 -1.65 -9.88 -14.33
N CYS A 70 -0.91 -10.04 -15.28
CA CYS A 70 -0.80 -11.27 -15.93
C CYS A 70 -0.03 -12.19 -15.14
N GLY A 71 -0.47 -12.78 -14.48
CA GLY A 71 0.23 -13.73 -13.70
C GLY A 71 1.06 -14.44 -13.63
#